data_2131c02c7a5dd293eb8848b49072911d
#
_entry.id   2131c02c7a5dd293eb8848b49072911d
#
_cell.length_a   1.000
_cell.length_b   1.000
_cell.length_c   1.000
_cell.angle_alpha   90.00
_cell.angle_beta   90.00
_cell.angle_gamma   90.00
#
_symmetry.space_group_name_H-M   'P 1'
#
loop_
_entity.id
_entity.type
_entity.pdbx_description
1 polymer ?
#
loop_
_entity_poly.entity_id
_entity_poly.type
_entity_poly.pdbx_seq_one_letter_code
_entity_poly.pdbx_strand_id
1 'polypeptide(L)'
;MSGLLRLVPDEPEPAHDLAAAPAAVRSRPRPRWAADPVDALAEELAEVCAAAVHPDEIAAVLEADGLTGEQITERYGRADAFELAAELYARVPRSHPEPGPRPDPWRVSPGRFVLRALVFTLPGFGYSLAAPLMAGGRDGYGLPQGTAGLVLSALVAWAWNQALAHRAYLRLATGGRTAAARCLQWGAPLGALLAAGAAAALPGLAGVTAFAAGQALYLAAATVLLVLGRERLLLLTLAPTAAGGAALLVVQPPEAVRTGLLLATAGGVLGTAAYEILRARREGEPPEQPALSPLASVPYGLFGLGCGVLTTIAALGDVLRRTPGATTAGAAVIALTLSMGVAEWLLYRCRGTALAALARSTTTAGLKFGAARILALCVAVYLAALAVLGLATGALWPDGPPVTAARTAALLALGAVLWTGLLLQAFGVAWTPALLCLGAAGAEAAALALRLSAPVATQLAVCTAAAACLLAAATALLSRITTHR
;
A
#
# COMPACT_ATOMS: atom_id res chain seq x y z
N MET A 1 -3.57 8.99 0.54
CA MET A 1 -2.92 8.19 1.58
C MET A 1 -2.92 6.73 1.17
N SER A 2 -2.26 6.40 0.13
CA SER A 2 -1.95 5.02 -0.19
C SER A 2 -0.45 4.87 -0.09
N GLY A 3 -0.01 4.26 1.02
CA GLY A 3 1.20 3.48 0.92
C GLY A 3 0.89 2.38 -0.08
N LEU A 4 1.00 2.68 -1.36
CA LEU A 4 0.98 1.67 -2.39
C LEU A 4 1.98 0.61 -1.97
N LEU A 5 1.51 -0.60 -1.88
CA LEU A 5 2.25 -1.80 -1.60
C LEU A 5 3.60 -1.74 -2.31
N ARG A 6 4.67 -1.73 -1.55
CA ARG A 6 6.02 -1.78 -2.08
C ARG A 6 6.15 -3.05 -2.88
N LEU A 7 6.23 -2.95 -4.18
CA LEU A 7 6.39 -4.08 -5.10
C LEU A 7 7.82 -4.65 -5.09
N VAL A 8 8.74 -4.00 -4.38
CA VAL A 8 10.14 -4.42 -4.24
C VAL A 8 10.33 -4.95 -2.82
N PRO A 9 10.81 -6.19 -2.65
CA PRO A 9 11.22 -6.73 -1.34
C PRO A 9 12.32 -5.85 -0.74
N ASP A 10 12.29 -5.62 0.58
CA ASP A 10 13.44 -5.09 1.30
C ASP A 10 14.62 -6.04 1.09
N GLU A 11 15.83 -5.49 0.97
CA GLU A 11 17.06 -6.28 0.93
C GLU A 11 17.05 -7.31 2.08
N PRO A 12 17.45 -8.56 1.82
CA PRO A 12 17.49 -9.57 2.88
C PRO A 12 18.46 -9.11 3.96
N GLU A 13 17.99 -9.12 5.22
CA GLU A 13 18.88 -9.07 6.36
C GLU A 13 19.90 -10.23 6.23
N PRO A 14 21.17 -10.03 6.60
CA PRO A 14 22.17 -11.08 6.51
C PRO A 14 21.70 -12.29 7.33
N ALA A 15 21.63 -13.42 6.65
CA ALA A 15 21.22 -14.68 7.22
C ALA A 15 22.14 -15.08 8.38
N HIS A 16 21.58 -15.17 9.57
CA HIS A 16 22.20 -15.90 10.65
C HIS A 16 22.20 -17.39 10.31
N ASP A 17 23.36 -17.97 10.42
CA ASP A 17 23.77 -19.36 10.37
C ASP A 17 22.68 -20.41 10.08
N LEU A 18 22.71 -20.93 8.88
CA LEU A 18 22.07 -22.18 8.54
C LEU A 18 22.96 -23.35 8.92
N ALA A 19 22.40 -24.21 9.74
CA ALA A 19 22.94 -25.47 10.17
C ALA A 19 23.55 -26.26 8.98
N ALA A 20 24.70 -26.86 9.27
CA ALA A 20 25.49 -27.67 8.37
C ALA A 20 24.66 -28.66 7.54
N ALA A 21 24.87 -28.66 6.24
CA ALA A 21 24.40 -29.70 5.33
C ALA A 21 24.94 -31.07 5.75
N PRO A 22 24.14 -32.15 5.59
CA PRO A 22 24.61 -33.50 5.91
C PRO A 22 25.79 -33.84 5.04
N ALA A 23 26.85 -34.38 5.70
CA ALA A 23 28.10 -34.74 5.09
C ALA A 23 27.90 -35.66 3.85
N ALA A 24 28.43 -35.25 2.72
CA ALA A 24 28.51 -36.06 1.53
C ALA A 24 29.24 -37.37 1.85
N VAL A 25 28.59 -38.49 1.56
CA VAL A 25 29.17 -39.83 1.64
C VAL A 25 30.36 -39.86 0.70
N ARG A 26 31.58 -39.87 1.27
CA ARG A 26 32.82 -40.01 0.51
C ARG A 26 32.84 -41.42 -0.08
N SER A 27 32.61 -41.57 -1.39
CA SER A 27 32.84 -42.78 -2.14
C SER A 27 34.38 -43.03 -2.18
N ARG A 28 34.81 -44.27 -1.91
CA ARG A 28 36.22 -44.67 -2.00
C ARG A 28 36.67 -44.54 -3.47
N PRO A 29 37.87 -43.95 -3.74
CA PRO A 29 38.38 -43.85 -5.11
C PRO A 29 38.62 -45.22 -5.70
N ARG A 30 37.94 -45.57 -6.80
CA ARG A 30 38.22 -46.76 -7.57
C ARG A 30 39.52 -46.59 -8.39
N PRO A 31 40.25 -47.68 -8.66
CA PRO A 31 41.49 -47.59 -9.47
C PRO A 31 41.18 -47.11 -10.88
N ARG A 32 41.90 -46.12 -11.37
CA ARG A 32 41.72 -45.47 -12.67
C ARG A 32 41.72 -46.37 -13.91
N TRP A 33 42.26 -47.61 -13.80
CA TRP A 33 42.36 -48.59 -14.88
C TRP A 33 41.08 -49.42 -15.10
N ALA A 34 40.08 -49.30 -14.22
CA ALA A 34 38.84 -50.06 -14.26
C ALA A 34 37.57 -49.17 -14.31
N ALA A 35 37.74 -47.89 -14.59
CA ALA A 35 36.60 -46.95 -14.66
C ALA A 35 35.91 -47.09 -16.03
N ASP A 36 34.66 -47.50 -16.03
CA ASP A 36 33.76 -47.38 -17.19
C ASP A 36 33.67 -45.89 -17.58
N PRO A 37 33.94 -45.54 -18.86
CA PRO A 37 33.84 -44.16 -19.32
C PRO A 37 32.47 -43.53 -19.02
N VAL A 38 31.40 -44.34 -18.98
CA VAL A 38 30.04 -43.89 -18.61
C VAL A 38 29.92 -43.53 -17.13
N ASP A 39 30.64 -44.25 -16.22
CA ASP A 39 30.67 -43.90 -14.82
C ASP A 39 31.34 -42.55 -14.56
N ALA A 40 32.45 -42.28 -15.31
CA ALA A 40 33.13 -40.97 -15.22
C ALA A 40 32.23 -39.83 -15.70
N LEU A 41 31.52 -40.04 -16.80
CA LEU A 41 30.57 -39.06 -17.32
C LEU A 41 29.35 -38.90 -16.38
N ALA A 42 28.90 -39.97 -15.75
CA ALA A 42 27.82 -39.90 -14.75
C ALA A 42 28.23 -39.11 -13.50
N GLU A 43 29.49 -39.17 -13.07
CA GLU A 43 30.03 -38.33 -11.99
C GLU A 43 30.16 -36.87 -12.42
N GLU A 44 30.62 -36.60 -13.66
CA GLU A 44 30.74 -35.25 -14.22
C GLU A 44 29.36 -34.57 -14.37
N LEU A 45 28.37 -35.29 -14.85
CA LEU A 45 27.00 -34.79 -15.07
C LEU A 45 26.02 -35.12 -13.92
N ALA A 46 26.53 -35.50 -12.72
CA ALA A 46 25.74 -35.97 -11.63
C ALA A 46 24.62 -35.01 -11.23
N GLU A 47 24.88 -33.71 -11.19
CA GLU A 47 23.87 -32.68 -10.86
C GLU A 47 22.79 -32.56 -11.92
N VAL A 48 23.19 -32.62 -13.21
CA VAL A 48 22.26 -32.55 -14.34
C VAL A 48 21.38 -33.79 -14.38
N CYS A 49 21.99 -34.97 -14.28
CA CYS A 49 21.26 -36.23 -14.27
C CYS A 49 20.34 -36.38 -13.07
N ALA A 50 20.76 -35.93 -11.89
CA ALA A 50 19.94 -35.96 -10.69
C ALA A 50 18.73 -35.01 -10.77
N ALA A 51 18.86 -33.89 -11.49
CA ALA A 51 17.81 -32.90 -11.67
C ALA A 51 16.85 -33.25 -12.85
N ALA A 52 17.28 -34.07 -13.81
CA ALA A 52 16.52 -34.38 -15.00
C ALA A 52 15.22 -35.14 -14.69
N VAL A 53 14.11 -34.72 -15.31
CA VAL A 53 12.79 -35.36 -15.21
C VAL A 53 12.65 -36.46 -16.26
N HIS A 54 13.30 -36.31 -17.43
CA HIS A 54 13.28 -37.26 -18.53
C HIS A 54 14.68 -37.44 -19.12
N PRO A 55 15.05 -38.65 -19.64
CA PRO A 55 16.34 -38.88 -20.28
C PRO A 55 16.65 -37.92 -21.43
N ASP A 56 15.65 -37.46 -22.18
CA ASP A 56 15.81 -36.54 -23.30
C ASP A 56 16.44 -35.20 -22.88
N GLU A 57 16.26 -34.77 -21.62
CA GLU A 57 16.89 -33.57 -21.09
C GLU A 57 18.41 -33.76 -21.00
N ILE A 58 18.85 -34.96 -20.63
CA ILE A 58 20.27 -35.29 -20.58
C ILE A 58 20.83 -35.40 -22.01
N ALA A 59 20.05 -36.02 -22.94
CA ALA A 59 20.45 -36.08 -24.35
C ALA A 59 20.67 -34.67 -24.93
N ALA A 60 19.79 -33.73 -24.66
CA ALA A 60 19.89 -32.34 -25.08
C ALA A 60 21.17 -31.66 -24.53
N VAL A 61 21.58 -31.96 -23.29
CA VAL A 61 22.79 -31.44 -22.67
C VAL A 61 24.01 -32.06 -23.35
N LEU A 62 24.04 -33.37 -23.61
CA LEU A 62 25.14 -34.06 -24.33
C LEU A 62 25.33 -33.48 -25.74
N GLU A 63 24.25 -33.18 -26.46
CA GLU A 63 24.29 -32.56 -27.79
C GLU A 63 24.77 -31.08 -27.69
N ALA A 64 24.31 -30.33 -26.68
CA ALA A 64 24.73 -28.95 -26.45
C ALA A 64 26.22 -28.83 -26.11
N ASP A 65 26.78 -29.82 -25.40
CA ASP A 65 28.21 -29.94 -25.10
C ASP A 65 29.03 -30.40 -26.33
N GLY A 66 28.36 -30.65 -27.47
CA GLY A 66 29.01 -30.94 -28.74
C GLY A 66 29.45 -32.40 -28.91
N LEU A 67 28.93 -33.33 -28.11
CA LEU A 67 29.20 -34.76 -28.27
C LEU A 67 28.52 -35.28 -29.55
N THR A 68 29.35 -35.69 -30.52
CA THR A 68 28.85 -36.26 -31.78
C THR A 68 28.54 -37.75 -31.63
N GLY A 69 27.63 -38.29 -32.47
CA GLY A 69 27.30 -39.71 -32.44
C GLY A 69 28.55 -40.64 -32.64
N GLU A 70 29.55 -40.22 -33.42
CA GLU A 70 30.82 -40.97 -33.60
C GLU A 70 31.61 -41.03 -32.28
N GLN A 71 31.73 -39.88 -31.58
CA GLN A 71 32.39 -39.82 -30.27
C GLN A 71 31.67 -40.64 -29.20
N ILE A 72 30.35 -40.66 -29.23
CA ILE A 72 29.55 -41.49 -28.33
C ILE A 72 29.77 -42.95 -28.56
N THR A 73 29.83 -43.37 -29.84
CA THR A 73 30.07 -44.78 -30.19
C THR A 73 31.51 -45.20 -29.84
N GLU A 74 32.50 -44.38 -30.16
CA GLU A 74 33.92 -44.70 -29.89
C GLU A 74 34.29 -44.68 -28.42
N ARG A 75 33.77 -43.71 -27.66
CA ARG A 75 34.22 -43.47 -26.28
C ARG A 75 33.34 -44.17 -25.24
N TYR A 76 32.03 -44.28 -25.51
CA TYR A 76 31.07 -44.81 -24.55
C TYR A 76 30.41 -46.12 -25.04
N GLY A 77 30.60 -46.53 -26.28
CA GLY A 77 30.05 -47.76 -26.85
C GLY A 77 28.53 -47.79 -26.96
N ARG A 78 27.90 -46.61 -27.14
CA ARG A 78 26.45 -46.45 -27.33
C ARG A 78 26.15 -45.95 -28.71
N ALA A 79 24.93 -46.32 -29.23
CA ALA A 79 24.57 -46.03 -30.61
C ALA A 79 24.33 -44.51 -30.84
N ASP A 80 23.79 -43.82 -29.89
CA ASP A 80 23.42 -42.40 -29.97
C ASP A 80 23.37 -41.73 -28.60
N ALA A 81 23.07 -40.41 -28.62
CA ALA A 81 22.97 -39.59 -27.42
C ALA A 81 21.76 -40.01 -26.54
N PHE A 82 20.70 -40.54 -27.13
CA PHE A 82 19.52 -40.94 -26.37
C PHE A 82 19.77 -42.25 -25.58
N GLU A 83 20.50 -43.21 -26.17
CA GLU A 83 20.87 -44.47 -25.48
C GLU A 83 21.82 -44.16 -24.32
N LEU A 84 22.83 -43.29 -24.55
CA LEU A 84 23.75 -42.83 -23.50
C LEU A 84 23.01 -42.08 -22.38
N ALA A 85 22.09 -41.18 -22.72
CA ALA A 85 21.31 -40.42 -21.79
C ALA A 85 20.37 -41.33 -20.96
N ALA A 86 19.75 -42.33 -21.57
CA ALA A 86 18.92 -43.29 -20.86
C ALA A 86 19.70 -44.11 -19.81
N GLU A 87 20.96 -44.45 -20.13
CA GLU A 87 21.83 -45.14 -19.23
C GLU A 87 22.32 -44.25 -18.08
N LEU A 88 22.73 -43.02 -18.36
CA LEU A 88 23.09 -42.01 -17.34
C LEU A 88 21.91 -41.75 -16.40
N TYR A 89 20.72 -41.62 -16.96
CA TYR A 89 19.49 -41.44 -16.21
C TYR A 89 19.17 -42.64 -15.31
N ALA A 90 19.48 -43.86 -15.70
CA ALA A 90 19.28 -45.05 -14.88
C ALA A 90 20.36 -45.22 -13.79
N ARG A 91 21.59 -44.74 -14.01
CA ARG A 91 22.74 -44.91 -13.09
C ARG A 91 22.74 -43.85 -11.97
N VAL A 92 22.34 -42.60 -12.26
CA VAL A 92 22.37 -41.51 -11.29
C VAL A 92 21.06 -41.46 -10.50
N PRO A 93 21.08 -41.55 -9.14
CA PRO A 93 19.89 -41.38 -8.34
C PRO A 93 19.28 -40.00 -8.53
N ARG A 94 18.00 -39.96 -8.84
CA ARG A 94 17.28 -38.70 -8.99
C ARG A 94 17.08 -38.00 -7.66
N SER A 95 17.34 -36.71 -7.64
CA SER A 95 17.11 -35.85 -6.50
C SER A 95 16.35 -34.61 -6.98
N HIS A 96 15.07 -34.60 -6.67
CA HIS A 96 14.22 -33.41 -6.88
C HIS A 96 13.93 -32.82 -5.49
N PRO A 97 14.89 -32.08 -4.91
CA PRO A 97 14.62 -31.43 -3.62
C PRO A 97 13.40 -30.54 -3.79
N GLU A 98 12.40 -30.71 -2.93
CA GLU A 98 11.29 -29.77 -2.88
C GLU A 98 11.90 -28.39 -2.70
N PRO A 99 11.58 -27.41 -3.57
CA PRO A 99 12.06 -26.04 -3.40
C PRO A 99 11.66 -25.62 -1.99
N GLY A 100 12.63 -25.20 -1.20
CA GLY A 100 12.40 -24.75 0.17
C GLY A 100 11.26 -23.74 0.22
N PRO A 101 10.52 -23.62 1.31
CA PRO A 101 9.40 -22.69 1.41
C PRO A 101 9.90 -21.29 1.02
N ARG A 102 9.42 -20.80 -0.11
CA ARG A 102 9.74 -19.44 -0.57
C ARG A 102 9.32 -18.48 0.55
N PRO A 103 10.21 -17.58 0.98
CA PRO A 103 9.83 -16.58 1.98
C PRO A 103 8.61 -15.83 1.44
N ASP A 104 7.55 -15.78 2.23
CA ASP A 104 6.33 -15.06 1.88
C ASP A 104 6.64 -13.55 1.87
N PRO A 105 6.74 -12.90 0.70
CA PRO A 105 7.08 -11.48 0.61
C PRO A 105 6.02 -10.57 1.24
N TRP A 106 4.84 -11.14 1.54
CA TRP A 106 3.71 -10.44 2.17
C TRP A 106 3.68 -10.61 3.69
N ARG A 107 4.64 -11.36 4.26
CA ARG A 107 4.78 -11.53 5.71
C ARG A 107 5.55 -10.35 6.28
N VAL A 108 4.84 -9.30 6.65
CA VAL A 108 5.41 -8.08 7.23
C VAL A 108 5.24 -8.09 8.75
N SER A 109 6.23 -7.55 9.47
CA SER A 109 6.20 -7.49 10.94
C SER A 109 5.04 -6.61 11.44
N PRO A 110 4.32 -7.02 12.51
CA PRO A 110 3.21 -6.22 13.06
C PRO A 110 3.61 -4.80 13.47
N GLY A 111 4.85 -4.61 13.94
CA GLY A 111 5.37 -3.30 14.34
C GLY A 111 5.35 -2.26 13.24
N ARG A 112 5.47 -2.66 11.97
CA ARG A 112 5.38 -1.74 10.83
C ARG A 112 3.99 -1.14 10.66
N PHE A 113 2.95 -1.92 10.92
CA PHE A 113 1.56 -1.43 10.83
C PHE A 113 1.21 -0.49 11.97
N VAL A 114 1.74 -0.76 13.19
CA VAL A 114 1.62 0.16 14.31
C VAL A 114 2.34 1.47 14.01
N LEU A 115 3.56 1.40 13.48
CA LEU A 115 4.32 2.58 13.05
C LEU A 115 3.51 3.43 12.06
N ARG A 116 2.89 2.81 11.06
CA ARG A 116 2.06 3.51 10.07
C ARG A 116 0.79 4.07 10.67
N ALA A 117 0.11 3.33 11.53
CA ALA A 117 -1.06 3.86 12.25
C ALA A 117 -0.71 5.14 13.00
N LEU A 118 0.43 5.17 13.71
CA LEU A 118 0.92 6.37 14.39
C LEU A 118 1.24 7.51 13.43
N VAL A 119 1.97 7.23 12.35
CA VAL A 119 2.34 8.25 11.33
C VAL A 119 1.11 8.90 10.71
N PHE A 120 0.02 8.17 10.53
CA PHE A 120 -1.23 8.72 9.97
C PHE A 120 -2.10 9.42 11.00
N THR A 121 -2.04 9.03 12.27
CA THR A 121 -2.90 9.59 13.33
C THR A 121 -2.32 10.83 13.99
N LEU A 122 -0.99 10.83 14.27
CA LEU A 122 -0.35 11.92 15.00
C LEU A 122 -0.50 13.32 14.35
N PRO A 123 -0.53 13.45 13.00
CA PRO A 123 -0.79 14.75 12.37
C PRO A 123 -2.14 15.39 12.76
N GLY A 124 -3.10 14.57 13.21
CA GLY A 124 -4.38 15.05 13.72
C GLY A 124 -4.26 16.02 14.90
N PHE A 125 -3.24 15.86 15.75
CA PHE A 125 -2.95 16.81 16.83
C PHE A 125 -2.58 18.21 16.31
N GLY A 126 -2.12 18.32 15.06
CA GLY A 126 -1.87 19.61 14.42
C GLY A 126 -3.10 20.49 14.36
N TYR A 127 -4.29 19.92 14.16
CA TYR A 127 -5.55 20.68 14.19
C TYR A 127 -5.87 21.22 15.59
N SER A 128 -5.63 20.43 16.63
CA SER A 128 -5.82 20.87 18.03
C SER A 128 -4.83 21.96 18.42
N LEU A 129 -3.59 21.86 17.97
CA LEU A 129 -2.58 22.90 18.17
C LEU A 129 -2.91 24.18 17.38
N ALA A 130 -3.47 24.05 16.18
CA ALA A 130 -3.86 25.17 15.32
C ALA A 130 -5.21 25.80 15.70
N ALA A 131 -5.93 25.29 16.70
CA ALA A 131 -7.22 25.82 17.10
C ALA A 131 -7.24 27.34 17.33
N PRO A 132 -6.19 27.99 17.95
CA PRO A 132 -6.17 29.45 18.07
C PRO A 132 -6.11 30.18 16.71
N LEU A 133 -5.46 29.61 15.71
CA LEU A 133 -5.39 30.17 14.35
C LEU A 133 -6.76 30.15 13.65
N MET A 134 -7.64 29.25 14.10
CA MET A 134 -9.02 29.09 13.62
C MET A 134 -10.01 29.87 14.48
N ALA A 135 -9.56 30.46 15.59
CA ALA A 135 -10.39 31.29 16.44
C ALA A 135 -10.66 32.63 15.75
N GLY A 136 -11.92 32.91 15.40
CA GLY A 136 -12.31 34.12 14.69
C GLY A 136 -13.74 34.05 14.21
N GLY A 137 -14.01 34.70 13.08
CA GLY A 137 -15.34 34.69 12.47
C GLY A 137 -15.82 33.27 12.11
N ARG A 138 -17.12 33.10 12.13
CA ARG A 138 -17.78 31.88 11.63
C ARG A 138 -18.42 32.17 10.28
N ASP A 139 -18.46 31.16 9.42
CA ASP A 139 -19.14 31.21 8.14
C ASP A 139 -20.67 31.02 8.31
N GLY A 140 -21.40 31.05 7.19
CA GLY A 140 -22.85 30.86 7.18
C GLY A 140 -23.32 29.45 7.61
N TYR A 141 -22.40 28.54 7.85
CA TYR A 141 -22.65 27.17 8.37
C TYR A 141 -22.24 27.04 9.85
N GLY A 142 -21.75 28.11 10.46
CA GLY A 142 -21.26 28.08 11.84
C GLY A 142 -19.87 27.46 12.00
N LEU A 143 -19.18 27.14 10.89
CA LEU A 143 -17.80 26.66 10.88
C LEU A 143 -16.81 27.82 10.96
N PRO A 144 -15.57 27.59 11.44
CA PRO A 144 -14.52 28.61 11.37
C PRO A 144 -14.37 29.15 9.94
N GLN A 145 -14.27 30.46 9.81
CA GLN A 145 -14.14 31.12 8.51
C GLN A 145 -12.85 30.65 7.81
N GLY A 146 -12.98 30.13 6.59
CA GLY A 146 -11.87 29.53 5.83
C GLY A 146 -11.87 27.99 5.83
N THR A 147 -12.79 27.34 6.56
CA THR A 147 -12.92 25.88 6.55
C THR A 147 -13.10 25.33 5.13
N ALA A 148 -13.85 26.01 4.25
CA ALA A 148 -14.01 25.61 2.87
C ALA A 148 -12.66 25.57 2.10
N GLY A 149 -11.80 26.58 2.29
CA GLY A 149 -10.48 26.61 1.72
C GLY A 149 -9.56 25.50 2.25
N LEU A 150 -9.62 25.25 3.56
CA LEU A 150 -8.89 24.15 4.20
C LEU A 150 -9.31 22.78 3.64
N VAL A 151 -10.62 22.55 3.50
CA VAL A 151 -11.15 21.31 2.91
C VAL A 151 -10.72 21.17 1.46
N LEU A 152 -10.87 22.22 0.64
CA LEU A 152 -10.47 22.19 -0.76
C LEU A 152 -8.96 21.90 -0.91
N SER A 153 -8.14 22.54 -0.09
CA SER A 153 -6.69 22.26 -0.03
C SER A 153 -6.41 20.79 0.30
N ALA A 154 -7.09 20.25 1.30
CA ALA A 154 -6.94 18.85 1.68
C ALA A 154 -7.35 17.88 0.56
N LEU A 155 -8.44 18.14 -0.14
CA LEU A 155 -8.91 17.34 -1.28
C LEU A 155 -7.91 17.38 -2.45
N VAL A 156 -7.41 18.56 -2.81
CA VAL A 156 -6.39 18.73 -3.86
C VAL A 156 -5.09 18.01 -3.46
N ALA A 157 -4.63 18.21 -2.21
CA ALA A 157 -3.45 17.54 -1.71
C ALA A 157 -3.61 16.01 -1.71
N TRP A 158 -4.77 15.50 -1.29
CA TRP A 158 -5.02 14.06 -1.29
C TRP A 158 -5.02 13.48 -2.70
N ALA A 159 -5.77 14.08 -3.62
CA ALA A 159 -5.81 13.66 -5.02
C ALA A 159 -4.41 13.67 -5.66
N TRP A 160 -3.68 14.77 -5.49
CA TRP A 160 -2.34 14.92 -6.06
C TRP A 160 -1.34 13.91 -5.47
N ASN A 161 -1.29 13.80 -4.15
CA ASN A 161 -0.34 12.91 -3.48
C ASN A 161 -0.58 11.44 -3.79
N GLN A 162 -1.83 11.03 -4.03
CA GLN A 162 -2.16 9.68 -4.49
C GLN A 162 -1.59 9.42 -5.90
N ALA A 163 -1.82 10.32 -6.84
CA ALA A 163 -1.27 10.20 -8.19
C ALA A 163 0.26 10.24 -8.19
N LEU A 164 0.84 11.16 -7.41
CA LEU A 164 2.29 11.32 -7.28
C LEU A 164 2.94 10.08 -6.65
N ALA A 165 2.37 9.54 -5.57
CA ALA A 165 2.87 8.35 -4.91
C ALA A 165 2.89 7.15 -5.87
N HIS A 166 1.78 6.91 -6.59
CA HIS A 166 1.73 5.85 -7.61
C HIS A 166 2.85 6.03 -8.66
N ARG A 167 2.98 7.25 -9.22
CA ARG A 167 4.02 7.54 -10.21
C ARG A 167 5.43 7.33 -9.67
N ALA A 168 5.67 7.78 -8.44
CA ALA A 168 6.96 7.62 -7.79
C ALA A 168 7.30 6.16 -7.48
N TYR A 169 6.31 5.32 -7.11
CA TYR A 169 6.50 3.88 -6.95
C TYR A 169 6.79 3.17 -8.28
N LEU A 170 6.14 3.57 -9.39
CA LEU A 170 6.49 3.05 -10.71
C LEU A 170 7.95 3.39 -11.06
N ARG A 171 8.38 4.64 -10.78
CA ARG A 171 9.77 5.06 -10.98
C ARG A 171 10.74 4.33 -10.06
N LEU A 172 10.34 4.06 -8.82
CA LEU A 172 11.13 3.27 -7.88
C LEU A 172 11.34 1.84 -8.38
N ALA A 173 10.30 1.22 -8.95
CA ALA A 173 10.35 -0.14 -9.47
C ALA A 173 11.21 -0.26 -10.75
N THR A 174 11.22 0.76 -11.61
CA THR A 174 11.90 0.72 -12.91
C THR A 174 13.30 1.33 -12.90
N GLY A 175 13.59 2.28 -12.01
CA GLY A 175 14.84 3.04 -12.00
C GLY A 175 15.37 3.34 -10.61
N GLY A 176 14.91 2.60 -9.59
CA GLY A 176 15.41 2.70 -8.22
C GLY A 176 15.10 4.03 -7.53
N ARG A 177 15.77 4.24 -6.40
CA ARG A 177 15.54 5.41 -5.52
C ARG A 177 15.83 6.74 -6.21
N THR A 178 16.83 6.79 -7.07
CA THR A 178 17.22 8.00 -7.81
C THR A 178 16.11 8.48 -8.73
N ALA A 179 15.49 7.55 -9.47
CA ALA A 179 14.38 7.85 -10.37
C ALA A 179 13.12 8.33 -9.63
N ALA A 180 12.81 7.67 -8.50
CA ALA A 180 11.72 8.09 -7.62
C ALA A 180 12.00 9.49 -7.04
N ALA A 181 13.21 9.78 -6.57
CA ALA A 181 13.60 11.07 -6.04
C ALA A 181 13.49 12.20 -7.06
N ARG A 182 13.86 11.95 -8.33
CA ARG A 182 13.66 12.95 -9.43
C ARG A 182 12.18 13.25 -9.66
N CYS A 183 11.33 12.25 -9.62
CA CYS A 183 9.87 12.44 -9.73
C CYS A 183 9.33 13.27 -8.56
N LEU A 184 9.70 12.92 -7.33
CA LEU A 184 9.23 13.56 -6.10
C LEU A 184 9.74 14.99 -5.95
N GLN A 185 10.96 15.29 -6.40
CA GLN A 185 11.58 16.62 -6.31
C GLN A 185 10.71 17.72 -6.95
N TRP A 186 10.06 17.42 -8.06
CA TRP A 186 9.21 18.36 -8.78
C TRP A 186 7.72 18.16 -8.44
N GLY A 187 7.30 16.91 -8.29
CA GLY A 187 5.90 16.59 -8.03
C GLY A 187 5.41 17.01 -6.64
N ALA A 188 6.25 16.89 -5.61
CA ALA A 188 5.83 17.23 -4.26
C ALA A 188 5.64 18.75 -4.05
N PRO A 189 6.60 19.63 -4.43
CA PRO A 189 6.38 21.06 -4.36
C PRO A 189 5.23 21.57 -5.22
N LEU A 190 5.06 21.03 -6.44
CA LEU A 190 3.94 21.40 -7.31
C LEU A 190 2.60 21.05 -6.66
N GLY A 191 2.46 19.87 -6.05
CA GLY A 191 1.24 19.49 -5.34
C GLY A 191 0.96 20.37 -4.13
N ALA A 192 2.00 20.72 -3.37
CA ALA A 192 1.87 21.64 -2.25
C ALA A 192 1.42 23.04 -2.69
N LEU A 193 1.98 23.56 -3.78
CA LEU A 193 1.57 24.85 -4.37
C LEU A 193 0.13 24.85 -4.86
N LEU A 194 -0.29 23.79 -5.54
CA LEU A 194 -1.67 23.65 -6.01
C LEU A 194 -2.66 23.61 -4.84
N ALA A 195 -2.34 22.85 -3.80
CA ALA A 195 -3.19 22.73 -2.62
C ALA A 195 -3.22 24.03 -1.78
N ALA A 196 -2.08 24.69 -1.60
CA ALA A 196 -2.02 25.99 -0.93
C ALA A 196 -2.75 27.08 -1.74
N GLY A 197 -2.59 27.10 -3.07
CA GLY A 197 -3.32 27.98 -3.98
C GLY A 197 -4.83 27.78 -3.92
N ALA A 198 -5.28 26.51 -3.83
CA ALA A 198 -6.71 26.21 -3.66
C ALA A 198 -7.26 26.75 -2.33
N ALA A 199 -6.51 26.70 -1.24
CA ALA A 199 -6.90 27.34 0.02
C ALA A 199 -7.00 28.87 -0.11
N ALA A 200 -6.01 29.50 -0.75
CA ALA A 200 -5.93 30.95 -0.91
C ALA A 200 -6.97 31.52 -1.89
N ALA A 201 -7.50 30.68 -2.78
CA ALA A 201 -8.53 31.07 -3.74
C ALA A 201 -9.91 31.32 -3.10
N LEU A 202 -10.13 30.85 -1.87
CA LEU A 202 -11.38 31.00 -1.16
C LEU A 202 -11.23 31.98 0.02
N PRO A 203 -12.31 32.75 0.33
CA PRO A 203 -12.29 33.67 1.45
C PRO A 203 -12.05 32.93 2.79
N GLY A 204 -11.12 33.41 3.61
CA GLY A 204 -10.82 32.80 4.90
C GLY A 204 -9.97 33.68 5.79
N LEU A 205 -9.81 33.29 7.05
CA LEU A 205 -8.89 33.89 7.98
C LEU A 205 -7.45 33.60 7.54
N ALA A 206 -6.57 34.59 7.64
CA ALA A 206 -5.15 34.42 7.28
C ALA A 206 -4.50 33.25 8.02
N GLY A 207 -4.82 33.05 9.31
CA GLY A 207 -4.35 31.92 10.11
C GLY A 207 -4.79 30.54 9.56
N VAL A 208 -6.05 30.43 9.11
CA VAL A 208 -6.57 29.19 8.50
C VAL A 208 -5.90 28.92 7.16
N THR A 209 -5.73 29.93 6.32
CA THR A 209 -5.04 29.81 5.04
C THR A 209 -3.56 29.43 5.23
N ALA A 210 -2.87 30.04 6.20
CA ALA A 210 -1.49 29.70 6.54
C ALA A 210 -1.38 28.25 7.05
N PHE A 211 -2.32 27.81 7.89
CA PHE A 211 -2.36 26.42 8.35
C PHE A 211 -2.61 25.44 7.19
N ALA A 212 -3.55 25.76 6.29
CA ALA A 212 -3.82 24.94 5.10
C ALA A 212 -2.58 24.82 4.19
N ALA A 213 -1.83 25.91 3.99
CA ALA A 213 -0.56 25.89 3.25
C ALA A 213 0.50 25.03 3.97
N GLY A 214 0.65 25.18 5.28
CA GLY A 214 1.53 24.34 6.09
C GLY A 214 1.16 22.86 6.04
N GLN A 215 -0.14 22.53 6.08
CA GLN A 215 -0.65 21.17 5.90
C GLN A 215 -0.33 20.62 4.51
N ALA A 216 -0.49 21.41 3.46
CA ALA A 216 -0.16 21.01 2.08
C ALA A 216 1.31 20.66 1.94
N LEU A 217 2.21 21.50 2.50
CA LEU A 217 3.65 21.28 2.55
C LEU A 217 3.99 20.00 3.34
N TYR A 218 3.37 19.83 4.51
CA TYR A 218 3.54 18.63 5.33
C TYR A 218 3.14 17.36 4.57
N LEU A 219 1.95 17.33 3.95
CA LEU A 219 1.46 16.17 3.21
C LEU A 219 2.35 15.82 2.01
N ALA A 220 2.86 16.82 1.30
CA ALA A 220 3.81 16.62 0.21
C ALA A 220 5.13 16.00 0.70
N ALA A 221 5.71 16.53 1.78
CA ALA A 221 6.94 16.03 2.37
C ALA A 221 6.76 14.64 3.00
N ALA A 222 5.62 14.39 3.66
CA ALA A 222 5.26 13.06 4.19
C ALA A 222 5.16 12.03 3.05
N THR A 223 4.58 12.40 1.90
CA THR A 223 4.53 11.53 0.71
C THR A 223 5.93 11.16 0.23
N VAL A 224 6.87 12.12 0.21
CA VAL A 224 8.28 11.85 -0.13
C VAL A 224 8.89 10.81 0.81
N LEU A 225 8.76 11.01 2.12
CA LEU A 225 9.34 10.11 3.12
C LEU A 225 8.71 8.72 3.08
N LEU A 226 7.40 8.62 2.88
CA LEU A 226 6.69 7.33 2.75
C LEU A 226 7.12 6.56 1.50
N VAL A 227 7.22 7.23 0.34
CA VAL A 227 7.67 6.57 -0.91
C VAL A 227 9.12 6.12 -0.81
N LEU A 228 9.99 6.91 -0.20
CA LEU A 228 11.39 6.55 -0.01
C LEU A 228 11.63 5.57 1.15
N GLY A 229 10.56 5.10 1.84
CA GLY A 229 10.64 4.11 2.92
C GLY A 229 11.24 4.66 4.20
N ARG A 230 11.05 5.95 4.49
CA ARG A 230 11.60 6.66 5.67
C ARG A 230 10.54 6.92 6.75
N GLU A 231 9.69 5.94 7.02
CA GLU A 231 8.56 6.04 7.96
C GLU A 231 9.02 6.39 9.39
N ARG A 232 10.16 5.83 9.85
CA ARG A 232 10.72 6.13 11.17
C ARG A 232 11.16 7.59 11.30
N LEU A 233 11.76 8.14 10.24
CA LEU A 233 12.15 9.56 10.23
C LEU A 233 10.92 10.46 10.25
N LEU A 234 9.88 10.12 9.49
CA LEU A 234 8.61 10.84 9.52
C LEU A 234 7.99 10.81 10.93
N LEU A 235 8.00 9.68 11.62
CA LEU A 235 7.52 9.58 13.00
C LEU A 235 8.32 10.48 13.95
N LEU A 236 9.64 10.50 13.83
CA LEU A 236 10.49 11.36 14.66
C LEU A 236 10.20 12.84 14.43
N THR A 237 9.97 13.25 13.20
CA THR A 237 9.64 14.67 12.89
C THR A 237 8.25 15.07 13.37
N LEU A 238 7.36 14.12 13.66
CA LEU A 238 6.05 14.36 14.26
C LEU A 238 6.10 14.51 15.78
N ALA A 239 7.25 14.24 16.42
CA ALA A 239 7.39 14.32 17.87
C ALA A 239 6.96 15.66 18.48
N PRO A 240 7.29 16.86 17.91
CA PRO A 240 6.83 18.12 18.46
C PRO A 240 5.30 18.26 18.47
N THR A 241 4.63 17.89 17.36
CA THR A 241 3.16 17.92 17.27
C THR A 241 2.53 16.90 18.21
N ALA A 242 3.09 15.69 18.33
CA ALA A 242 2.60 14.66 19.25
C ALA A 242 2.74 15.08 20.71
N ALA A 243 3.90 15.61 21.10
CA ALA A 243 4.16 16.13 22.45
C ALA A 243 3.24 17.32 22.79
N GLY A 244 3.08 18.24 21.84
CA GLY A 244 2.17 19.38 22.01
C GLY A 244 0.71 18.95 22.15
N GLY A 245 0.27 17.99 21.32
CA GLY A 245 -1.08 17.42 21.40
C GLY A 245 -1.33 16.69 22.72
N ALA A 246 -0.36 15.93 23.22
CA ALA A 246 -0.44 15.30 24.53
C ALA A 246 -0.45 16.34 25.66
N ALA A 247 0.34 17.40 25.55
CA ALA A 247 0.35 18.47 26.54
C ALA A 247 -0.99 19.18 26.66
N LEU A 248 -1.77 19.31 25.57
CA LEU A 248 -3.11 19.91 25.58
C LEU A 248 -4.11 19.16 26.48
N LEU A 249 -3.84 17.90 26.83
CA LEU A 249 -4.67 17.12 27.75
C LEU A 249 -4.52 17.57 29.20
N VAL A 250 -3.41 18.25 29.54
CA VAL A 250 -3.08 18.61 30.93
C VAL A 250 -2.97 20.13 31.10
N VAL A 251 -2.40 20.80 30.10
CA VAL A 251 -2.13 22.25 30.15
C VAL A 251 -2.59 22.91 28.86
N GLN A 252 -2.80 24.25 28.93
CA GLN A 252 -3.07 25.05 27.75
C GLN A 252 -1.83 25.89 27.38
N PRO A 253 -0.93 25.37 26.49
CA PRO A 253 0.27 26.10 26.09
C PRO A 253 -0.10 27.44 25.42
N PRO A 254 0.71 28.48 25.58
CA PRO A 254 0.55 29.74 24.86
C PRO A 254 0.52 29.54 23.34
N GLU A 255 -0.17 30.43 22.63
CA GLU A 255 -0.29 30.34 21.15
C GLU A 255 1.06 30.30 20.45
N ALA A 256 2.04 31.11 20.92
CA ALA A 256 3.41 31.10 20.37
C ALA A 256 4.07 29.71 20.47
N VAL A 257 3.87 28.99 21.58
CA VAL A 257 4.41 27.65 21.76
C VAL A 257 3.72 26.66 20.81
N ARG A 258 2.39 26.71 20.69
CA ARG A 258 1.63 25.85 19.76
C ARG A 258 2.07 26.07 18.31
N THR A 259 2.19 27.34 17.90
CA THR A 259 2.69 27.71 16.56
C THR A 259 4.12 27.26 16.35
N GLY A 260 4.99 27.43 17.36
CA GLY A 260 6.37 26.96 17.34
C GLY A 260 6.48 25.44 17.13
N LEU A 261 5.64 24.64 17.78
CA LEU A 261 5.60 23.19 17.62
C LEU A 261 5.14 22.77 16.21
N LEU A 262 4.14 23.46 15.64
CA LEU A 262 3.70 23.25 14.26
C LEU A 262 4.81 23.58 13.25
N LEU A 263 5.49 24.72 13.42
CA LEU A 263 6.60 25.12 12.57
C LEU A 263 7.81 24.19 12.69
N ALA A 264 8.13 23.73 13.92
CA ALA A 264 9.18 22.74 14.15
C ALA A 264 8.88 21.43 13.43
N THR A 265 7.64 20.95 13.50
CA THR A 265 7.21 19.74 12.78
C THR A 265 7.28 19.95 11.26
N ALA A 266 6.73 21.04 10.74
CA ALA A 266 6.76 21.34 9.30
C ALA A 266 8.20 21.48 8.79
N GLY A 267 9.05 22.23 9.49
CA GLY A 267 10.47 22.38 9.15
C GLY A 267 11.25 21.08 9.22
N GLY A 268 11.00 20.26 10.25
CA GLY A 268 11.60 18.94 10.41
C GLY A 268 11.23 17.98 9.27
N VAL A 269 9.95 17.89 8.91
CA VAL A 269 9.48 17.02 7.82
C VAL A 269 10.01 17.49 6.47
N LEU A 270 9.97 18.81 6.19
CA LEU A 270 10.49 19.40 4.95
C LEU A 270 11.99 19.20 4.82
N GLY A 271 12.76 19.51 5.88
CA GLY A 271 14.22 19.35 5.89
C GLY A 271 14.63 17.88 5.68
N THR A 272 13.96 16.97 6.36
CA THR A 272 14.21 15.52 6.22
C THR A 272 13.86 15.02 4.82
N ALA A 273 12.71 15.45 4.26
CA ALA A 273 12.30 15.08 2.90
C ALA A 273 13.30 15.61 1.86
N ALA A 274 13.74 16.88 1.98
CA ALA A 274 14.74 17.46 1.10
C ALA A 274 16.08 16.71 1.19
N TYR A 275 16.53 16.40 2.41
CA TYR A 275 17.75 15.63 2.64
C TYR A 275 17.68 14.23 1.96
N GLU A 276 16.58 13.50 2.15
CA GLU A 276 16.43 12.16 1.56
C GLU A 276 16.31 12.19 0.01
N ILE A 277 15.71 13.24 -0.56
CA ILE A 277 15.74 13.46 -2.02
C ILE A 277 17.17 13.67 -2.50
N LEU A 278 17.91 14.57 -1.86
CA LEU A 278 19.30 14.89 -2.23
C LEU A 278 20.20 13.66 -2.08
N ARG A 279 20.03 12.90 -1.00
CA ARG A 279 20.75 11.66 -0.75
C ARG A 279 20.47 10.63 -1.85
N ALA A 280 19.19 10.36 -2.13
CA ALA A 280 18.79 9.38 -3.15
C ALA A 280 19.28 9.76 -4.56
N ARG A 281 19.39 11.06 -4.86
CA ARG A 281 19.96 11.54 -6.13
C ARG A 281 21.46 11.33 -6.27
N ARG A 282 22.18 11.22 -5.16
CA ARG A 282 23.63 10.96 -5.14
C ARG A 282 23.97 9.48 -5.29
N GLU A 283 22.99 8.58 -5.22
CA GLU A 283 23.17 7.13 -5.36
C GLU A 283 23.48 6.69 -6.82
N GLY A 284 23.56 7.63 -7.77
CA GLY A 284 23.95 7.40 -9.16
C GLY A 284 22.97 7.94 -10.20
N GLU A 285 23.25 7.71 -11.48
CA GLU A 285 22.29 8.00 -12.53
C GLU A 285 21.29 6.84 -12.67
N PRO A 286 19.98 7.15 -12.81
CA PRO A 286 19.00 6.10 -13.05
C PRO A 286 19.25 5.50 -14.43
N PRO A 287 19.06 4.18 -14.57
CA PRO A 287 19.11 3.52 -15.87
C PRO A 287 18.10 4.17 -16.84
N GLU A 288 18.34 3.99 -18.14
CA GLU A 288 17.41 4.46 -19.17
C GLU A 288 16.02 3.90 -18.88
N GLN A 289 15.04 4.78 -18.77
CA GLN A 289 13.71 4.41 -18.28
C GLN A 289 12.68 4.44 -19.41
N PRO A 290 11.76 3.47 -19.43
CA PRO A 290 10.65 3.52 -20.36
C PRO A 290 9.81 4.79 -20.11
N ALA A 291 9.29 5.36 -21.18
CA ALA A 291 8.37 6.49 -21.11
C ALA A 291 7.08 6.04 -20.42
N LEU A 292 6.92 6.41 -19.14
CA LEU A 292 5.68 6.15 -18.40
C LEU A 292 4.66 7.24 -18.69
N SER A 293 3.52 6.85 -19.23
CA SER A 293 2.41 7.78 -19.44
C SER A 293 1.96 8.44 -18.13
N PRO A 294 1.83 9.76 -18.06
CA PRO A 294 1.25 10.43 -16.88
C PRO A 294 -0.18 9.98 -16.60
N LEU A 295 -0.93 9.56 -17.63
CA LEU A 295 -2.29 9.06 -17.52
C LEU A 295 -2.43 7.79 -16.66
N ALA A 296 -1.38 6.98 -16.54
CA ALA A 296 -1.39 5.80 -15.68
C ALA A 296 -1.61 6.12 -14.19
N SER A 297 -1.28 7.34 -13.75
CA SER A 297 -1.43 7.76 -12.35
C SER A 297 -2.74 8.53 -12.09
N VAL A 298 -3.44 8.96 -13.14
CA VAL A 298 -4.70 9.72 -13.03
C VAL A 298 -5.76 8.98 -12.20
N PRO A 299 -6.06 7.69 -12.44
CA PRO A 299 -7.12 7.01 -11.68
C PRO A 299 -6.83 6.93 -10.17
N TYR A 300 -5.58 6.93 -9.76
CA TYR A 300 -5.20 6.97 -8.34
C TYR A 300 -5.54 8.34 -7.72
N GLY A 301 -5.27 9.42 -8.42
CA GLY A 301 -5.67 10.77 -8.00
C GLY A 301 -7.19 10.93 -7.92
N LEU A 302 -7.91 10.45 -8.93
CA LEU A 302 -9.37 10.46 -8.96
C LEU A 302 -9.98 9.64 -7.83
N PHE A 303 -9.41 8.48 -7.53
CA PHE A 303 -9.80 7.69 -6.35
C PHE A 303 -9.58 8.47 -5.06
N GLY A 304 -8.41 9.10 -4.89
CA GLY A 304 -8.11 9.95 -3.73
C GLY A 304 -9.12 11.10 -3.58
N LEU A 305 -9.49 11.76 -4.68
CA LEU A 305 -10.50 12.80 -4.69
C LEU A 305 -11.87 12.26 -4.25
N GLY A 306 -12.33 11.16 -4.86
CA GLY A 306 -13.61 10.53 -4.49
C GLY A 306 -13.66 10.14 -3.01
N CYS A 307 -12.62 9.47 -2.51
CA CYS A 307 -12.51 9.11 -1.09
C CYS A 307 -12.48 10.34 -0.17
N GLY A 308 -11.77 11.40 -0.59
CA GLY A 308 -11.71 12.66 0.15
C GLY A 308 -13.08 13.33 0.27
N VAL A 309 -13.83 13.41 -0.82
CA VAL A 309 -15.19 13.98 -0.83
C VAL A 309 -16.14 13.17 0.03
N LEU A 310 -16.16 11.83 -0.11
CA LEU A 310 -16.99 10.94 0.73
C LEU A 310 -16.67 11.12 2.22
N THR A 311 -15.40 11.18 2.60
CA THR A 311 -14.96 11.40 3.98
C THR A 311 -15.34 12.80 4.47
N THR A 312 -15.26 13.81 3.62
CA THR A 312 -15.67 15.19 3.94
C THR A 312 -17.17 15.28 4.20
N ILE A 313 -17.99 14.63 3.36
CA ILE A 313 -19.45 14.59 3.54
C ILE A 313 -19.79 13.79 4.83
N ALA A 314 -19.08 12.72 5.13
CA ALA A 314 -19.22 11.98 6.38
C ALA A 314 -18.97 12.87 7.61
N ALA A 315 -17.96 13.76 7.52
CA ALA A 315 -17.58 14.65 8.62
C ALA A 315 -18.50 15.88 8.76
N LEU A 316 -18.91 16.47 7.64
CA LEU A 316 -19.54 17.79 7.59
C LEU A 316 -20.96 17.79 7.02
N GLY A 317 -21.48 16.66 6.55
CA GLY A 317 -22.75 16.59 5.81
C GLY A 317 -23.93 17.16 6.58
N ASP A 318 -24.06 16.87 7.88
CA ASP A 318 -25.16 17.40 8.72
C ASP A 318 -25.03 18.93 8.89
N VAL A 319 -23.82 19.44 9.06
CA VAL A 319 -23.54 20.89 9.17
C VAL A 319 -23.85 21.59 7.84
N LEU A 320 -23.36 21.05 6.72
CA LEU A 320 -23.61 21.59 5.37
C LEU A 320 -25.11 21.56 5.02
N ARG A 321 -25.84 20.58 5.51
CA ARG A 321 -27.30 20.51 5.40
C ARG A 321 -28.01 21.53 6.26
N ARG A 322 -27.33 22.16 7.23
CA ARG A 322 -27.93 23.05 8.26
C ARG A 322 -28.97 22.32 9.09
N THR A 323 -28.70 21.06 9.45
CA THR A 323 -29.54 20.30 10.36
C THR A 323 -29.54 20.99 11.74
N PRO A 324 -30.67 21.22 12.38
CA PRO A 324 -30.70 21.85 13.71
C PRO A 324 -29.85 21.06 14.72
N GLY A 325 -28.97 21.75 15.46
CA GLY A 325 -28.06 21.13 16.42
C GLY A 325 -26.95 20.28 15.81
N ALA A 326 -26.68 20.39 14.48
CA ALA A 326 -25.63 19.62 13.84
C ALA A 326 -24.25 20.02 14.35
N THR A 327 -23.47 19.01 14.67
CA THR A 327 -22.04 19.11 14.98
C THR A 327 -21.21 18.33 13.98
N THR A 328 -19.92 18.64 13.90
CA THR A 328 -19.01 17.93 13.01
C THR A 328 -18.74 16.51 13.50
N ALA A 329 -18.78 15.52 12.61
CA ALA A 329 -18.50 14.12 12.94
C ALA A 329 -17.00 13.81 12.90
N GLY A 330 -16.18 14.61 13.60
CA GLY A 330 -14.72 14.46 13.67
C GLY A 330 -14.29 13.08 14.19
N ALA A 331 -15.02 12.51 15.14
CA ALA A 331 -14.78 11.17 15.68
C ALA A 331 -14.76 10.08 14.59
N ALA A 332 -15.63 10.18 13.57
CA ALA A 332 -15.67 9.23 12.47
C ALA A 332 -14.40 9.30 11.61
N VAL A 333 -13.89 10.51 11.35
CA VAL A 333 -12.63 10.70 10.60
C VAL A 333 -11.43 10.16 11.38
N ILE A 334 -11.41 10.37 12.71
CA ILE A 334 -10.37 9.82 13.59
C ILE A 334 -10.42 8.29 13.57
N ALA A 335 -11.62 7.68 13.67
CA ALA A 335 -11.77 6.22 13.58
C ALA A 335 -11.23 5.65 12.25
N LEU A 336 -11.57 6.29 11.12
CA LEU A 336 -11.04 5.91 9.80
C LEU A 336 -9.53 6.04 9.75
N THR A 337 -8.96 7.10 10.29
CA THR A 337 -7.51 7.32 10.31
C THR A 337 -6.79 6.28 11.16
N LEU A 338 -7.30 5.99 12.36
CA LEU A 338 -6.75 4.94 13.24
C LEU A 338 -6.85 3.55 12.60
N SER A 339 -7.90 3.30 11.83
CA SER A 339 -8.08 2.01 11.14
C SER A 339 -7.06 1.75 10.02
N MET A 340 -6.29 2.76 9.57
CA MET A 340 -5.36 2.63 8.44
C MET A 340 -4.28 1.56 8.68
N GLY A 341 -3.78 1.43 9.91
CA GLY A 341 -2.80 0.38 10.24
C GLY A 341 -3.38 -1.02 10.06
N VAL A 342 -4.60 -1.25 10.56
CA VAL A 342 -5.33 -2.52 10.40
C VAL A 342 -5.68 -2.75 8.93
N ALA A 343 -6.14 -1.70 8.23
CA ALA A 343 -6.47 -1.76 6.81
C ALA A 343 -5.29 -2.25 5.99
N GLU A 344 -4.12 -1.68 6.21
CA GLU A 344 -2.91 -2.04 5.49
C GLU A 344 -2.45 -3.47 5.82
N TRP A 345 -2.42 -3.85 7.09
CA TRP A 345 -2.10 -5.21 7.49
C TRP A 345 -3.00 -6.24 6.80
N LEU A 346 -4.32 -5.97 6.74
CA LEU A 346 -5.28 -6.84 6.06
C LEU A 346 -5.09 -6.88 4.55
N LEU A 347 -4.63 -5.79 3.91
CA LEU A 347 -4.28 -5.80 2.47
C LEU A 347 -3.12 -6.78 2.20
N TYR A 348 -2.04 -6.71 2.99
CA TYR A 348 -0.91 -7.65 2.86
C TYR A 348 -1.36 -9.09 3.13
N ARG A 349 -2.14 -9.30 4.20
CA ARG A 349 -2.63 -10.63 4.57
C ARG A 349 -3.58 -11.21 3.51
N CYS A 350 -4.49 -10.42 3.00
CA CYS A 350 -5.41 -10.83 1.92
C CYS A 350 -4.62 -11.30 0.69
N ARG A 351 -3.60 -10.53 0.29
CA ARG A 351 -2.76 -10.86 -0.88
C ARG A 351 -1.94 -12.11 -0.64
N GLY A 352 -1.26 -12.24 0.48
CA GLY A 352 -0.46 -13.44 0.83
C GLY A 352 -1.31 -14.70 0.93
N THR A 353 -2.47 -14.61 1.60
CA THR A 353 -3.39 -15.76 1.72
C THR A 353 -4.05 -16.13 0.40
N ALA A 354 -4.35 -15.16 -0.48
CA ALA A 354 -4.88 -15.41 -1.82
C ALA A 354 -3.86 -16.17 -2.69
N LEU A 355 -2.58 -15.78 -2.66
CA LEU A 355 -1.50 -16.50 -3.34
C LEU A 355 -1.32 -17.92 -2.80
N ALA A 356 -1.36 -18.10 -1.48
CA ALA A 356 -1.27 -19.42 -0.84
C ALA A 356 -2.50 -20.30 -1.19
N ALA A 357 -3.69 -19.71 -1.35
CA ALA A 357 -4.88 -20.42 -1.79
C ALA A 357 -4.76 -20.87 -3.24
N LEU A 358 -4.22 -20.03 -4.13
CA LEU A 358 -3.95 -20.38 -5.52
C LEU A 358 -3.02 -21.60 -5.61
N ALA A 359 -1.90 -21.58 -4.85
CA ALA A 359 -0.91 -22.66 -4.86
C ALA A 359 -1.48 -24.01 -4.38
N ARG A 360 -2.51 -23.99 -3.53
CA ARG A 360 -3.17 -25.20 -2.98
C ARG A 360 -4.40 -25.63 -3.74
N SER A 361 -4.92 -24.80 -4.63
CA SER A 361 -6.18 -25.08 -5.33
C SER A 361 -5.95 -25.96 -6.55
N THR A 362 -6.61 -27.11 -6.59
CA THR A 362 -6.59 -28.04 -7.74
C THR A 362 -7.76 -27.82 -8.71
N THR A 363 -8.76 -27.02 -8.31
CA THR A 363 -9.93 -26.73 -9.13
C THR A 363 -10.24 -25.23 -9.15
N THR A 364 -10.81 -24.75 -10.26
CA THR A 364 -11.24 -23.34 -10.39
C THR A 364 -12.38 -22.98 -9.43
N ALA A 365 -13.27 -23.92 -9.12
CA ALA A 365 -14.34 -23.72 -8.14
C ALA A 365 -13.77 -23.58 -6.72
N GLY A 366 -12.81 -24.43 -6.35
CA GLY A 366 -12.10 -24.34 -5.06
C GLY A 366 -11.36 -23.01 -4.89
N LEU A 367 -10.69 -22.54 -5.96
CA LEU A 367 -10.03 -21.23 -5.96
C LEU A 367 -11.03 -20.09 -5.73
N LYS A 368 -12.15 -20.07 -6.48
CA LYS A 368 -13.20 -19.04 -6.35
C LYS A 368 -13.76 -18.98 -4.93
N PHE A 369 -14.12 -20.14 -4.38
CA PHE A 369 -14.66 -20.20 -3.02
C PHE A 369 -13.63 -19.80 -1.97
N GLY A 370 -12.38 -20.26 -2.10
CA GLY A 370 -11.28 -19.89 -1.23
C GLY A 370 -11.00 -18.37 -1.24
N ALA A 371 -10.93 -17.77 -2.44
CA ALA A 371 -10.72 -16.35 -2.61
C ALA A 371 -11.87 -15.50 -2.01
N ALA A 372 -13.13 -15.89 -2.28
CA ALA A 372 -14.30 -15.22 -1.72
C ALA A 372 -14.32 -15.29 -0.17
N ARG A 373 -13.98 -16.45 0.40
CA ARG A 373 -13.89 -16.63 1.87
C ARG A 373 -12.79 -15.77 2.49
N ILE A 374 -11.62 -15.71 1.85
CA ILE A 374 -10.50 -14.86 2.32
C ILE A 374 -10.90 -13.39 2.30
N LEU A 375 -11.50 -12.93 1.19
CA LEU A 375 -11.98 -11.55 1.05
C LEU A 375 -13.02 -11.24 2.12
N ALA A 376 -14.04 -12.08 2.28
CA ALA A 376 -15.09 -11.90 3.27
C ALA A 376 -14.55 -11.82 4.69
N LEU A 377 -13.58 -12.69 5.04
CA LEU A 377 -12.95 -12.68 6.37
C LEU A 377 -12.15 -11.39 6.59
N CYS A 378 -11.35 -10.95 5.61
CA CYS A 378 -10.57 -9.72 5.72
C CYS A 378 -11.49 -8.49 5.86
N VAL A 379 -12.57 -8.41 5.08
CA VAL A 379 -13.57 -7.35 5.19
C VAL A 379 -14.23 -7.38 6.57
N ALA A 380 -14.68 -8.55 7.03
CA ALA A 380 -15.34 -8.68 8.32
C ALA A 380 -14.43 -8.23 9.49
N VAL A 381 -13.16 -8.66 9.48
CA VAL A 381 -12.17 -8.24 10.50
C VAL A 381 -11.92 -6.73 10.44
N TYR A 382 -11.81 -6.16 9.23
CA TYR A 382 -11.63 -4.72 9.07
C TYR A 382 -12.82 -3.93 9.60
N LEU A 383 -14.05 -4.35 9.23
CA LEU A 383 -15.28 -3.68 9.68
C LEU A 383 -15.48 -3.82 11.18
N ALA A 384 -15.15 -4.98 11.76
CA ALA A 384 -15.19 -5.15 13.22
C ALA A 384 -14.21 -4.21 13.94
N ALA A 385 -12.98 -4.10 13.43
CA ALA A 385 -12.00 -3.15 13.98
C ALA A 385 -12.47 -1.70 13.84
N LEU A 386 -13.00 -1.33 12.68
CA LEU A 386 -13.54 0.02 12.44
C LEU A 386 -14.76 0.31 13.32
N ALA A 387 -15.65 -0.66 13.56
CA ALA A 387 -16.77 -0.52 14.49
C ALA A 387 -16.28 -0.22 15.91
N VAL A 388 -15.31 -1.00 16.41
CA VAL A 388 -14.73 -0.77 17.75
C VAL A 388 -14.10 0.62 17.83
N LEU A 389 -13.32 1.03 16.82
CA LEU A 389 -12.70 2.35 16.77
C LEU A 389 -13.75 3.46 16.69
N GLY A 390 -14.79 3.29 15.88
CA GLY A 390 -15.88 4.26 15.74
C GLY A 390 -16.68 4.45 17.05
N LEU A 391 -16.97 3.35 17.75
CA LEU A 391 -17.63 3.41 19.06
C LEU A 391 -16.73 4.06 20.11
N ALA A 392 -15.44 3.69 20.15
CA ALA A 392 -14.48 4.24 21.10
C ALA A 392 -14.26 5.75 20.88
N THR A 393 -14.01 6.17 19.64
CA THR A 393 -13.82 7.59 19.32
C THR A 393 -15.09 8.40 19.55
N GLY A 394 -16.27 7.83 19.23
CA GLY A 394 -17.55 8.48 19.52
C GLY A 394 -17.82 8.66 21.02
N ALA A 395 -17.49 7.67 21.84
CA ALA A 395 -17.61 7.75 23.29
C ALA A 395 -16.65 8.78 23.91
N LEU A 396 -15.45 8.96 23.31
CA LEU A 396 -14.46 9.94 23.76
C LEU A 396 -14.70 11.36 23.22
N TRP A 397 -15.73 11.58 22.40
CA TRP A 397 -16.05 12.87 21.77
C TRP A 397 -17.45 13.34 22.15
N PRO A 398 -17.63 13.84 23.37
CA PRO A 398 -18.97 14.14 23.93
C PRO A 398 -19.74 15.25 23.16
N ASP A 399 -19.00 16.20 22.54
CA ASP A 399 -19.58 17.29 21.75
C ASP A 399 -19.90 16.89 20.31
N GLY A 400 -19.65 15.62 19.95
CA GLY A 400 -19.93 15.07 18.62
C GLY A 400 -21.40 14.67 18.44
N PRO A 401 -21.79 14.32 17.21
CA PRO A 401 -23.10 13.78 16.96
C PRO A 401 -23.29 12.45 17.68
N PRO A 402 -24.54 12.13 18.13
CA PRO A 402 -24.79 10.91 18.88
C PRO A 402 -24.43 9.66 18.07
N VAL A 403 -23.85 8.69 18.75
CA VAL A 403 -23.53 7.38 18.13
C VAL A 403 -24.86 6.61 17.98
N THR A 404 -25.27 6.46 16.71
CA THR A 404 -26.51 5.73 16.35
C THR A 404 -26.15 4.56 15.44
N ALA A 405 -27.01 3.54 15.39
CA ALA A 405 -26.82 2.39 14.48
C ALA A 405 -26.69 2.83 13.02
N ALA A 406 -27.45 3.83 12.58
CA ALA A 406 -27.38 4.36 11.22
C ALA A 406 -26.02 5.02 10.91
N ARG A 407 -25.48 5.84 11.84
CA ARG A 407 -24.17 6.46 11.70
C ARG A 407 -23.04 5.43 11.70
N THR A 408 -23.13 4.45 12.59
CA THR A 408 -22.17 3.34 12.62
C THR A 408 -22.22 2.54 11.33
N ALA A 409 -23.40 2.19 10.83
CA ALA A 409 -23.55 1.49 9.54
C ALA A 409 -23.02 2.31 8.37
N ALA A 410 -23.27 3.63 8.32
CA ALA A 410 -22.73 4.52 7.29
C ALA A 410 -21.19 4.59 7.33
N LEU A 411 -20.60 4.67 8.53
CA LEU A 411 -19.15 4.62 8.73
C LEU A 411 -18.56 3.30 8.22
N LEU A 412 -19.20 2.17 8.53
CA LEU A 412 -18.76 0.85 8.08
C LEU A 412 -18.88 0.69 6.57
N ALA A 413 -19.96 1.18 5.97
CA ALA A 413 -20.15 1.19 4.52
C ALA A 413 -19.05 2.03 3.82
N LEU A 414 -18.77 3.23 4.34
CA LEU A 414 -17.65 4.06 3.84
C LEU A 414 -16.31 3.34 4.00
N GLY A 415 -16.04 2.75 5.16
CA GLY A 415 -14.82 1.96 5.38
C GLY A 415 -14.68 0.81 4.39
N ALA A 416 -15.78 0.09 4.09
CA ALA A 416 -15.79 -0.97 3.09
C ALA A 416 -15.42 -0.44 1.69
N VAL A 417 -15.95 0.71 1.27
CA VAL A 417 -15.61 1.38 0.01
C VAL A 417 -14.12 1.68 -0.04
N LEU A 418 -13.59 2.35 0.99
CA LEU A 418 -12.19 2.78 1.04
C LEU A 418 -11.24 1.58 0.99
N TRP A 419 -11.48 0.57 1.83
CA TRP A 419 -10.60 -0.61 1.93
C TRP A 419 -10.64 -1.47 0.67
N THR A 420 -11.84 -1.75 0.12
CA THR A 420 -11.98 -2.58 -1.10
C THR A 420 -11.42 -1.85 -2.32
N GLY A 421 -11.58 -0.52 -2.40
CA GLY A 421 -10.97 0.30 -3.43
C GLY A 421 -9.44 0.23 -3.40
N LEU A 422 -8.83 0.33 -2.21
CA LEU A 422 -7.38 0.15 -2.03
C LEU A 422 -6.93 -1.26 -2.40
N LEU A 423 -7.72 -2.29 -2.07
CA LEU A 423 -7.43 -3.67 -2.45
C LEU A 423 -7.37 -3.84 -3.97
N LEU A 424 -8.36 -3.32 -4.70
CA LEU A 424 -8.38 -3.36 -6.16
C LEU A 424 -7.17 -2.65 -6.78
N GLN A 425 -6.80 -1.49 -6.25
CA GLN A 425 -5.59 -0.77 -6.68
C GLN A 425 -4.31 -1.56 -6.41
N ALA A 426 -4.24 -2.28 -5.28
CA ALA A 426 -3.11 -3.14 -4.95
C ALA A 426 -2.92 -4.30 -5.94
N PHE A 427 -4.00 -4.72 -6.62
CA PHE A 427 -3.97 -5.70 -7.72
C PHE A 427 -3.88 -5.05 -9.12
N GLY A 428 -3.58 -3.75 -9.21
CA GLY A 428 -3.40 -3.03 -10.47
C GLY A 428 -4.69 -2.59 -11.17
N VAL A 429 -5.87 -2.83 -10.56
CA VAL A 429 -7.15 -2.34 -11.09
C VAL A 429 -7.41 -0.95 -10.54
N ALA A 430 -7.08 0.08 -11.33
CA ALA A 430 -7.13 1.46 -10.86
C ALA A 430 -8.41 2.21 -11.26
N TRP A 431 -8.93 2.00 -12.46
CA TRP A 431 -10.08 2.75 -12.98
C TRP A 431 -11.40 2.40 -12.31
N THR A 432 -11.65 1.12 -12.03
CA THR A 432 -12.91 0.68 -11.41
C THR A 432 -13.14 1.35 -10.05
N PRO A 433 -12.20 1.31 -9.08
CA PRO A 433 -12.40 1.98 -7.80
C PRO A 433 -12.43 3.51 -7.95
N ALA A 434 -11.69 4.09 -8.90
CA ALA A 434 -11.72 5.53 -9.15
C ALA A 434 -13.11 6.01 -9.59
N LEU A 435 -13.68 5.36 -10.59
CA LEU A 435 -14.99 5.73 -11.13
C LEU A 435 -16.13 5.48 -10.14
N LEU A 436 -16.09 4.35 -9.41
CA LEU A 436 -17.11 4.04 -8.40
C LEU A 436 -17.06 5.02 -7.22
N CYS A 437 -15.86 5.36 -6.72
CA CYS A 437 -15.74 6.33 -5.62
C CYS A 437 -16.11 7.75 -6.05
N LEU A 438 -15.74 8.19 -7.28
CA LEU A 438 -16.17 9.49 -7.81
C LEU A 438 -17.68 9.53 -8.05
N GLY A 439 -18.26 8.47 -8.60
CA GLY A 439 -19.70 8.37 -8.80
C GLY A 439 -20.47 8.43 -7.49
N ALA A 440 -20.00 7.70 -6.47
CA ALA A 440 -20.54 7.74 -5.12
C ALA A 440 -20.42 9.14 -4.51
N ALA A 441 -19.24 9.77 -4.60
CA ALA A 441 -19.00 11.12 -4.11
C ALA A 441 -19.92 12.15 -4.81
N GLY A 442 -20.05 12.04 -6.13
CA GLY A 442 -20.96 12.88 -6.92
C GLY A 442 -22.43 12.68 -6.51
N ALA A 443 -22.86 11.43 -6.28
CA ALA A 443 -24.23 11.13 -5.84
C ALA A 443 -24.52 11.70 -4.45
N GLU A 444 -23.59 11.55 -3.48
CA GLU A 444 -23.75 12.15 -2.16
C GLU A 444 -23.75 13.69 -2.22
N ALA A 445 -22.83 14.28 -2.98
CA ALA A 445 -22.78 15.73 -3.15
C ALA A 445 -24.06 16.27 -3.79
N ALA A 446 -24.58 15.61 -4.84
CA ALA A 446 -25.83 15.98 -5.48
C ALA A 446 -27.03 15.84 -4.54
N ALA A 447 -27.12 14.74 -3.78
CA ALA A 447 -28.17 14.53 -2.81
C ALA A 447 -28.15 15.59 -1.68
N LEU A 448 -26.95 15.99 -1.25
CA LEU A 448 -26.76 17.06 -0.28
C LEU A 448 -27.21 18.41 -0.83
N ALA A 449 -26.79 18.77 -2.05
CA ALA A 449 -27.12 20.02 -2.72
C ALA A 449 -28.64 20.14 -3.01
N LEU A 450 -29.23 19.05 -3.51
CA LEU A 450 -30.66 18.97 -3.81
C LEU A 450 -31.55 18.70 -2.59
N ARG A 451 -30.94 18.50 -1.43
CA ARG A 451 -31.62 18.22 -0.17
C ARG A 451 -32.58 17.03 -0.23
N LEU A 452 -32.22 15.95 -0.91
CA LEU A 452 -33.08 14.80 -1.18
C LEU A 452 -33.39 13.98 0.08
N SER A 453 -32.39 13.76 0.94
CA SER A 453 -32.52 12.94 2.16
C SER A 453 -31.56 13.39 3.25
N ALA A 454 -31.64 12.79 4.44
CA ALA A 454 -30.68 13.03 5.50
C ALA A 454 -29.28 12.54 5.09
N PRO A 455 -28.19 13.30 5.36
CA PRO A 455 -26.84 12.96 4.93
C PRO A 455 -26.41 11.55 5.32
N VAL A 456 -26.71 11.12 6.54
CA VAL A 456 -26.40 9.77 7.04
C VAL A 456 -27.10 8.67 6.23
N ALA A 457 -28.39 8.88 5.88
CA ALA A 457 -29.15 7.91 5.10
C ALA A 457 -28.64 7.83 3.66
N THR A 458 -28.31 8.99 3.05
CA THR A 458 -27.69 9.05 1.72
C THR A 458 -26.35 8.32 1.71
N GLN A 459 -25.49 8.63 2.67
CA GLN A 459 -24.18 8.00 2.79
C GLN A 459 -24.28 6.48 2.96
N LEU A 460 -25.17 6.02 3.85
CA LEU A 460 -25.42 4.60 4.04
C LEU A 460 -25.83 3.92 2.74
N ALA A 461 -26.80 4.48 2.01
CA ALA A 461 -27.29 3.89 0.76
C ALA A 461 -26.22 3.90 -0.33
N VAL A 462 -25.60 5.05 -0.58
CA VAL A 462 -24.61 5.22 -1.67
C VAL A 462 -23.34 4.42 -1.40
N CYS A 463 -22.78 4.49 -0.17
CA CYS A 463 -21.59 3.75 0.18
C CYS A 463 -21.86 2.23 0.22
N THR A 464 -23.05 1.78 0.62
CA THR A 464 -23.41 0.35 0.57
C THR A 464 -23.46 -0.15 -0.87
N ALA A 465 -24.09 0.60 -1.77
CA ALA A 465 -24.14 0.26 -3.20
C ALA A 465 -22.74 0.24 -3.82
N ALA A 466 -21.93 1.26 -3.55
CA ALA A 466 -20.53 1.33 -4.04
C ALA A 466 -19.67 0.19 -3.49
N ALA A 467 -19.80 -0.13 -2.18
CA ALA A 467 -19.10 -1.25 -1.55
C ALA A 467 -19.49 -2.59 -2.18
N ALA A 468 -20.78 -2.82 -2.44
CA ALA A 468 -21.26 -4.03 -3.11
C ALA A 468 -20.64 -4.20 -4.51
N CYS A 469 -20.62 -3.12 -5.31
CA CYS A 469 -19.98 -3.12 -6.64
C CYS A 469 -18.47 -3.40 -6.55
N LEU A 470 -17.76 -2.75 -5.62
CA LEU A 470 -16.33 -2.96 -5.41
C LEU A 470 -16.01 -4.38 -4.93
N LEU A 471 -16.82 -4.94 -4.02
CA LEU A 471 -16.66 -6.32 -3.53
C LEU A 471 -16.93 -7.34 -4.64
N ALA A 472 -17.94 -7.12 -5.48
CA ALA A 472 -18.20 -7.94 -6.65
C ALA A 472 -17.01 -7.90 -7.62
N ALA A 473 -16.46 -6.72 -7.90
CA ALA A 473 -15.27 -6.57 -8.74
C ALA A 473 -14.05 -7.27 -8.13
N ALA A 474 -13.81 -7.12 -6.81
CA ALA A 474 -12.71 -7.77 -6.12
C ALA A 474 -12.85 -9.31 -6.13
N THR A 475 -14.05 -9.83 -5.91
CA THR A 475 -14.32 -11.28 -5.98
C THR A 475 -14.08 -11.83 -7.38
N ALA A 476 -14.56 -11.14 -8.41
CA ALA A 476 -14.32 -11.50 -9.81
C ALA A 476 -12.82 -11.48 -10.17
N LEU A 477 -12.08 -10.49 -9.66
CA LEU A 477 -10.64 -10.35 -9.87
C LEU A 477 -9.85 -11.49 -9.21
N LEU A 478 -10.07 -11.71 -7.91
CA LEU A 478 -9.36 -12.74 -7.14
C LEU A 478 -9.65 -14.17 -7.61
N SER A 479 -10.76 -14.37 -8.32
CA SER A 479 -11.12 -15.67 -8.91
C SER A 479 -10.39 -15.99 -10.22
N ARG A 480 -9.61 -15.06 -10.77
CA ARG A 480 -8.85 -15.25 -12.03
C ARG A 480 -7.42 -15.69 -11.72
N ILE A 481 -6.95 -16.76 -12.33
CA ILE A 481 -5.59 -17.29 -12.16
C ILE A 481 -4.54 -16.26 -12.61
N THR A 482 -4.85 -15.48 -13.66
CA THR A 482 -3.94 -14.50 -14.26
C THR A 482 -3.62 -13.27 -13.38
N THR A 483 -4.42 -13.00 -12.35
CA THR A 483 -4.23 -11.87 -11.44
C THR A 483 -3.17 -12.11 -10.36
N HIS A 484 -2.73 -13.34 -10.21
CA HIS A 484 -1.77 -13.75 -9.18
C HIS A 484 -0.33 -13.90 -9.72
N ARG A 485 -0.09 -13.48 -10.98
CA ARG A 485 1.24 -13.47 -11.60
C ARG A 485 2.06 -12.26 -11.22
#